data_4abe5b547a9f3ab67279e5abb0d7de0b
#
_entry.id   4abe5b547a9f3ab67279e5abb0d7de0b
#
_cell.length_a   1.000
_cell.length_b   1.000
_cell.length_c   1.000
_cell.angle_alpha   90.00
_cell.angle_beta   90.00
_cell.angle_gamma   90.00
#
_symmetry.space_group_name_H-M   'P 1'
#
loop_
_entity.id
_entity.type
_entity.pdbx_description
1 polymer ?
#
loop_
_entity_poly.entity_id
_entity_poly.type
_entity_poly.pdbx_seq_one_letter_code
_entity_poly.pdbx_strand_id
1 'polypeptide(L)'
;MERKISTPSLFLLIILVGFPQISETIYTPSLPDITNNLHASSNMVQLTLSIYFLGFAFGVFCWGRLSDSIGRRPAMLWGILVYGIGCLGCYLSDSVEWLLLSRFIQAFGASTGSVVTQTILRESIDGTKRHAVFAQISAALAFTPAIGPLIGGWVDQSLGFKAVFFTLVVISVAIFMYTFVSLPETRVSTPSNINTLSVAKRLVFDIRIWAFGFLIGATNGILFSYYAEAPFIFIEFFHMAPGVFGFFGVFVALSSILGAMLSKRLLTKFPAEKIILIGSMVTTLGAVCLTSFTLYGVNPSVISLSLMVAFIFTLLLGIGIAIPNCLSLALVHYSDVLGTAGAIFGLGYYVVVSLITSGMSYLHNGSLVTMPIYFLILAILMVLVSKKIIVNHKTK
;
A
#
# COMPACT_ATOMS: atom_id res chain seq x y z
N MET A 1 1.95 38.91 15.26
CA MET A 1 0.66 38.19 15.29
C MET A 1 0.92 36.75 14.88
N GLU A 2 1.07 35.82 15.84
CA GLU A 2 1.15 34.40 15.54
C GLU A 2 -0.19 33.97 14.94
N ARG A 3 -0.19 33.56 13.67
CA ARG A 3 -1.36 32.95 13.05
C ARG A 3 -1.64 31.64 13.83
N LYS A 4 -2.70 31.63 14.63
CA LYS A 4 -3.22 30.39 15.20
C LYS A 4 -3.53 29.44 14.03
N ILE A 5 -2.67 28.45 13.81
CA ILE A 5 -2.90 27.41 12.80
C ILE A 5 -4.14 26.65 13.26
N SER A 6 -5.20 26.71 12.46
CA SER A 6 -6.40 25.94 12.72
C SER A 6 -6.08 24.46 12.49
N THR A 7 -6.23 23.64 13.52
CA THR A 7 -5.99 22.19 13.41
C THR A 7 -7.16 21.52 12.67
N PRO A 8 -6.89 20.76 11.60
CA PRO A 8 -7.94 19.96 10.95
C PRO A 8 -8.55 18.93 11.89
N SER A 9 -9.81 18.56 11.66
CA SER A 9 -10.45 17.54 12.45
C SER A 9 -9.78 16.16 12.25
N LEU A 10 -9.71 15.35 13.31
CA LEU A 10 -9.15 14.00 13.25
C LEU A 10 -9.86 13.13 12.19
N PHE A 11 -11.19 13.28 12.09
CA PHE A 11 -12.00 12.53 11.14
C PHE A 11 -11.61 12.87 9.67
N LEU A 12 -11.41 14.15 9.35
CA LEU A 12 -10.90 14.55 8.03
C LEU A 12 -9.54 13.93 7.74
N LEU A 13 -8.61 13.97 8.70
CA LEU A 13 -7.27 13.39 8.53
C LEU A 13 -7.31 11.88 8.29
N ILE A 14 -8.18 11.14 9.01
CA ILE A 14 -8.39 9.69 8.79
C ILE A 14 -8.90 9.43 7.37
N ILE A 15 -9.89 10.20 6.90
CA ILE A 15 -10.42 10.07 5.55
C ILE A 15 -9.33 10.35 4.51
N LEU A 16 -8.57 11.43 4.68
CA LEU A 16 -7.53 11.85 3.73
C LEU A 16 -6.37 10.84 3.64
N VAL A 17 -6.00 10.18 4.73
CA VAL A 17 -4.97 9.11 4.68
C VAL A 17 -5.57 7.77 4.21
N GLY A 18 -6.84 7.51 4.51
CA GLY A 18 -7.49 6.23 4.26
C GLY A 18 -7.98 6.05 2.82
N PHE A 19 -8.44 7.12 2.14
CA PHE A 19 -9.03 6.95 0.81
C PHE A 19 -8.07 6.37 -0.25
N PRO A 20 -6.76 6.68 -0.25
CA PRO A 20 -5.84 6.03 -1.18
C PRO A 20 -5.79 4.52 -0.99
N GLN A 21 -5.75 4.04 0.26
CA GLN A 21 -5.67 2.62 0.59
C GLN A 21 -6.95 1.86 0.21
N ILE A 22 -8.12 2.49 0.38
CA ILE A 22 -9.38 1.93 -0.08
C ILE A 22 -9.38 1.86 -1.60
N SER A 23 -8.96 2.93 -2.28
CA SER A 23 -8.94 3.03 -3.73
C SER A 23 -8.04 1.98 -4.40
N GLU A 24 -6.91 1.60 -3.76
CA GLU A 24 -6.01 0.59 -4.31
C GLU A 24 -6.55 -0.84 -4.19
N THR A 25 -7.45 -1.12 -3.24
CA THR A 25 -7.91 -2.48 -2.95
C THR A 25 -9.38 -2.75 -3.29
N ILE A 26 -10.23 -1.73 -3.41
CA ILE A 26 -11.69 -1.88 -3.59
C ILE A 26 -12.07 -2.65 -4.86
N TYR A 27 -11.31 -2.49 -5.95
CA TYR A 27 -11.64 -3.10 -7.24
C TYR A 27 -11.02 -4.51 -7.40
N THR A 28 -10.19 -4.96 -6.45
CA THR A 28 -9.50 -6.25 -6.59
C THR A 28 -10.44 -7.45 -6.71
N PRO A 29 -11.60 -7.51 -6.02
CA PRO A 29 -12.57 -8.58 -6.25
C PRO A 29 -13.13 -8.60 -7.68
N SER A 30 -13.10 -7.46 -8.39
CA SER A 30 -13.63 -7.32 -9.74
C SER A 30 -12.64 -7.70 -10.85
N LEU A 31 -11.38 -8.08 -10.51
CA LEU A 31 -10.37 -8.38 -11.54
C LEU A 31 -10.83 -9.46 -12.54
N PRO A 32 -11.45 -10.60 -12.11
CA PRO A 32 -12.00 -11.57 -13.05
C PRO A 32 -13.13 -11.00 -13.92
N ASP A 33 -14.03 -10.19 -13.33
CA ASP A 33 -15.13 -9.55 -14.06
C ASP A 33 -14.59 -8.55 -15.11
N ILE A 34 -13.56 -7.76 -14.76
CA ILE A 34 -12.86 -6.86 -15.69
C ILE A 34 -12.23 -7.64 -16.84
N THR A 35 -11.58 -8.78 -16.55
CA THR A 35 -10.98 -9.66 -17.56
C THR A 35 -12.02 -10.09 -18.60
N ASN A 36 -13.17 -10.55 -18.14
CA ASN A 36 -14.25 -11.02 -19.00
C ASN A 36 -14.90 -9.89 -19.79
N ASN A 37 -15.22 -8.77 -19.16
CA ASN A 37 -15.95 -7.66 -19.80
C ASN A 37 -15.11 -6.86 -20.76
N LEU A 38 -13.82 -6.66 -20.50
CA LEU A 38 -12.91 -5.95 -21.39
C LEU A 38 -12.22 -6.88 -22.41
N HIS A 39 -12.55 -8.19 -22.40
CA HIS A 39 -11.92 -9.21 -23.25
C HIS A 39 -10.39 -9.14 -23.21
N ALA A 40 -9.83 -8.84 -22.04
CA ALA A 40 -8.40 -8.67 -21.81
C ALA A 40 -7.80 -9.93 -21.18
N SER A 41 -6.48 -10.10 -21.27
CA SER A 41 -5.80 -11.16 -20.52
C SER A 41 -5.72 -10.82 -19.02
N SER A 42 -5.77 -11.85 -18.17
CA SER A 42 -5.63 -11.67 -16.71
C SER A 42 -4.33 -10.95 -16.34
N ASN A 43 -3.24 -11.20 -17.07
CA ASN A 43 -1.96 -10.50 -16.92
C ASN A 43 -2.10 -8.99 -17.10
N MET A 44 -2.79 -8.55 -18.18
CA MET A 44 -3.02 -7.12 -18.45
C MET A 44 -3.90 -6.46 -17.39
N VAL A 45 -4.91 -7.18 -16.91
CA VAL A 45 -5.79 -6.68 -15.86
C VAL A 45 -5.05 -6.57 -14.52
N GLN A 46 -4.20 -7.51 -14.16
CA GLN A 46 -3.36 -7.44 -12.97
C GLN A 46 -2.35 -6.28 -13.02
N LEU A 47 -1.84 -5.92 -14.23
CA LEU A 47 -0.97 -4.75 -14.40
C LEU A 47 -1.63 -3.44 -13.96
N THR A 48 -2.97 -3.36 -13.90
CA THR A 48 -3.68 -2.17 -13.41
C THR A 48 -3.30 -1.82 -11.97
N LEU A 49 -2.95 -2.82 -11.15
CA LEU A 49 -2.46 -2.60 -9.79
C LEU A 49 -1.00 -2.12 -9.79
N SER A 50 -0.17 -2.68 -10.65
CA SER A 50 1.24 -2.30 -10.77
C SER A 50 1.40 -0.86 -11.25
N ILE A 51 0.63 -0.48 -12.28
CA ILE A 51 0.59 0.89 -12.83
C ILE A 51 0.03 1.88 -11.80
N TYR A 52 -0.90 1.45 -10.95
CA TYR A 52 -1.36 2.27 -9.82
C TYR A 52 -0.19 2.63 -8.91
N PHE A 53 0.65 1.67 -8.49
CA PHE A 53 1.81 1.96 -7.64
C PHE A 53 2.85 2.83 -8.35
N LEU A 54 3.01 2.68 -9.66
CA LEU A 54 3.88 3.57 -10.42
C LEU A 54 3.35 5.01 -10.41
N GLY A 55 2.08 5.22 -10.70
CA GLY A 55 1.43 6.53 -10.61
C GLY A 55 1.52 7.13 -9.20
N PHE A 56 1.32 6.30 -8.18
CA PHE A 56 1.42 6.70 -6.78
C PHE A 56 2.86 7.15 -6.42
N ALA A 57 3.88 6.43 -6.88
CA ALA A 57 5.28 6.76 -6.69
C ALA A 57 5.61 8.17 -7.22
N PHE A 58 5.26 8.45 -8.47
CA PHE A 58 5.43 9.78 -9.07
C PHE A 58 4.62 10.84 -8.35
N GLY A 59 3.40 10.52 -7.95
CA GLY A 59 2.52 11.44 -7.25
C GLY A 59 3.07 11.85 -5.88
N VAL A 60 3.59 10.90 -5.08
CA VAL A 60 4.22 11.21 -3.77
C VAL A 60 5.35 12.22 -3.93
N PHE A 61 6.20 12.04 -4.94
CA PHE A 61 7.30 12.97 -5.21
C PHE A 61 6.80 14.35 -5.68
N CYS A 62 5.88 14.38 -6.64
CA CYS A 62 5.37 15.62 -7.23
C CYS A 62 4.54 16.43 -6.23
N TRP A 63 3.55 15.82 -5.58
CA TRP A 63 2.67 16.50 -4.64
C TRP A 63 3.37 16.91 -3.36
N GLY A 64 4.34 16.13 -2.90
CA GLY A 64 5.18 16.54 -1.77
C GLY A 64 5.82 17.89 -2.01
N ARG A 65 6.47 18.08 -3.17
CA ARG A 65 7.13 19.34 -3.54
C ARG A 65 6.14 20.44 -3.89
N LEU A 66 5.08 20.10 -4.63
CA LEU A 66 4.09 21.08 -5.04
C LEU A 66 3.38 21.67 -3.81
N SER A 67 3.07 20.86 -2.80
CA SER A 67 2.45 21.32 -1.56
C SER A 67 3.34 22.30 -0.77
N ASP A 68 4.67 22.17 -0.90
CA ASP A 68 5.61 23.14 -0.31
C ASP A 68 5.56 24.50 -1.00
N SER A 69 5.24 24.54 -2.30
CA SER A 69 5.19 25.78 -3.08
C SER A 69 3.83 26.47 -3.06
N ILE A 70 2.74 25.74 -3.33
CA ILE A 70 1.39 26.31 -3.47
C ILE A 70 0.57 26.29 -2.17
N GLY A 71 1.02 25.56 -1.13
CA GLY A 71 0.28 25.35 0.12
C GLY A 71 -0.33 23.96 0.23
N ARG A 72 -0.70 23.57 1.47
CA ARG A 72 -1.19 22.21 1.77
C ARG A 72 -2.62 22.03 1.25
N ARG A 73 -3.49 23.03 1.50
CA ARG A 73 -4.89 22.98 1.09
C ARG A 73 -5.06 22.98 -0.44
N PRO A 74 -4.45 23.88 -1.22
CA PRO A 74 -4.54 23.82 -2.68
C PRO A 74 -3.99 22.53 -3.27
N ALA A 75 -2.83 22.05 -2.80
CA ALA A 75 -2.25 20.81 -3.28
C ALA A 75 -3.19 19.61 -3.04
N MET A 76 -3.81 19.53 -1.86
CA MET A 76 -4.77 18.47 -1.53
C MET A 76 -5.98 18.51 -2.46
N LEU A 77 -6.58 19.69 -2.67
CA LEU A 77 -7.76 19.85 -3.53
C LEU A 77 -7.46 19.50 -4.98
N TRP A 78 -6.32 19.95 -5.54
CA TRP A 78 -5.91 19.56 -6.88
C TRP A 78 -5.65 18.06 -6.99
N GLY A 79 -5.02 17.44 -5.98
CA GLY A 79 -4.77 16.01 -5.98
C GLY A 79 -6.06 15.20 -5.94
N ILE A 80 -7.04 15.58 -5.12
CA ILE A 80 -8.36 14.91 -5.06
C ILE A 80 -9.11 15.11 -6.38
N LEU A 81 -9.00 16.26 -7.03
CA LEU A 81 -9.59 16.51 -8.34
C LEU A 81 -8.98 15.59 -9.41
N VAL A 82 -7.65 15.48 -9.47
CA VAL A 82 -6.95 14.55 -10.38
C VAL A 82 -7.32 13.09 -10.08
N TYR A 83 -7.45 12.73 -8.81
CA TYR A 83 -7.95 11.42 -8.39
C TYR A 83 -9.37 11.16 -8.94
N GLY A 84 -10.27 12.11 -8.80
CA GLY A 84 -11.65 12.00 -9.31
C GLY A 84 -11.71 11.87 -10.83
N ILE A 85 -10.87 12.61 -11.57
CA ILE A 85 -10.72 12.46 -13.03
C ILE A 85 -10.25 11.04 -13.37
N GLY A 86 -9.27 10.50 -12.65
CA GLY A 86 -8.83 9.13 -12.82
C GLY A 86 -9.92 8.11 -12.51
N CYS A 87 -10.72 8.31 -11.44
CA CYS A 87 -11.88 7.45 -11.13
C CYS A 87 -12.91 7.47 -12.26
N LEU A 88 -13.22 8.65 -12.78
CA LEU A 88 -14.15 8.79 -13.91
C LEU A 88 -13.60 8.11 -15.18
N GLY A 89 -12.31 8.26 -15.45
CA GLY A 89 -11.64 7.55 -16.54
C GLY A 89 -11.74 6.03 -16.41
N CYS A 90 -11.54 5.48 -15.20
CA CYS A 90 -11.73 4.06 -14.92
C CYS A 90 -13.18 3.60 -15.14
N TYR A 91 -14.17 4.40 -14.70
CA TYR A 91 -15.59 4.11 -14.89
C TYR A 91 -15.97 4.07 -16.38
N LEU A 92 -15.42 4.99 -17.19
CA LEU A 92 -15.70 5.12 -18.62
C LEU A 92 -14.83 4.20 -19.49
N SER A 93 -13.96 3.38 -18.88
CA SER A 93 -13.05 2.53 -19.67
C SER A 93 -13.78 1.37 -20.34
N ASP A 94 -13.55 1.25 -21.64
CA ASP A 94 -14.03 0.17 -22.50
C ASP A 94 -12.87 -0.68 -23.06
N SER A 95 -11.63 -0.37 -22.69
CA SER A 95 -10.43 -1.17 -22.97
C SER A 95 -9.48 -1.20 -21.78
N VAL A 96 -8.65 -2.24 -21.72
CA VAL A 96 -7.67 -2.40 -20.63
C VAL A 96 -6.56 -1.32 -20.70
N GLU A 97 -6.18 -0.87 -21.88
CA GLU A 97 -5.20 0.19 -22.08
C GLU A 97 -5.68 1.52 -21.51
N TRP A 98 -6.95 1.85 -21.78
CA TRP A 98 -7.58 3.04 -21.21
C TRP A 98 -7.71 2.93 -19.69
N LEU A 99 -8.04 1.73 -19.19
CA LEU A 99 -8.10 1.46 -17.76
C LEU A 99 -6.71 1.64 -17.11
N LEU A 100 -5.63 1.13 -17.73
CA LEU A 100 -4.25 1.31 -17.23
C LEU A 100 -3.87 2.79 -17.12
N LEU A 101 -4.13 3.59 -18.16
CA LEU A 101 -3.88 5.03 -18.13
C LEU A 101 -4.67 5.72 -17.02
N SER A 102 -5.96 5.40 -16.92
CA SER A 102 -6.86 5.97 -15.90
C SER A 102 -6.42 5.59 -14.48
N ARG A 103 -5.95 4.37 -14.27
CA ARG A 103 -5.40 3.90 -13.00
C ARG A 103 -4.12 4.64 -12.61
N PHE A 104 -3.25 4.94 -13.57
CA PHE A 104 -2.08 5.79 -13.32
C PHE A 104 -2.47 7.19 -12.83
N ILE A 105 -3.40 7.85 -13.55
CA ILE A 105 -3.89 9.20 -13.20
C ILE A 105 -4.57 9.17 -11.83
N GLN A 106 -5.41 8.17 -11.58
CA GLN A 106 -6.09 7.97 -10.30
C GLN A 106 -5.09 7.87 -9.15
N ALA A 107 -4.08 7.04 -9.27
CA ALA A 107 -3.07 6.84 -8.24
C ALA A 107 -2.19 8.06 -8.03
N PHE A 108 -1.82 8.76 -9.12
CA PHE A 108 -1.09 10.01 -9.06
C PHE A 108 -1.85 11.04 -8.21
N GLY A 109 -3.16 11.18 -8.43
CA GLY A 109 -4.01 12.04 -7.60
C GLY A 109 -4.14 11.55 -6.15
N ALA A 110 -4.39 10.24 -5.95
CA ALA A 110 -4.60 9.64 -4.63
C ALA A 110 -3.41 9.82 -3.69
N SER A 111 -2.20 9.86 -4.21
CA SER A 111 -0.96 9.98 -3.42
C SER A 111 -0.88 11.25 -2.57
N THR A 112 -1.64 12.33 -2.92
CA THR A 112 -1.77 13.52 -2.08
C THR A 112 -2.33 13.19 -0.71
N GLY A 113 -3.30 12.28 -0.63
CA GLY A 113 -3.88 11.82 0.63
C GLY A 113 -2.83 11.24 1.58
N SER A 114 -1.82 10.57 1.05
CA SER A 114 -0.72 10.03 1.85
C SER A 114 0.29 11.12 2.22
N VAL A 115 0.93 11.75 1.24
CA VAL A 115 2.10 12.61 1.47
C VAL A 115 1.73 13.96 2.08
N VAL A 116 0.68 14.63 1.58
CA VAL A 116 0.31 15.96 2.06
C VAL A 116 -0.34 15.87 3.43
N THR A 117 -1.16 14.85 3.70
CA THR A 117 -1.76 14.68 5.04
C THR A 117 -0.72 14.41 6.11
N GLN A 118 0.33 13.62 5.83
CA GLN A 118 1.43 13.42 6.78
C GLN A 118 2.16 14.73 7.09
N THR A 119 2.31 15.61 6.10
CA THR A 119 2.90 16.93 6.30
C THR A 119 1.99 17.82 7.14
N ILE A 120 0.68 17.87 6.84
CA ILE A 120 -0.32 18.59 7.63
C ILE A 120 -0.28 18.14 9.10
N LEU A 121 -0.24 16.84 9.36
CA LEU A 121 -0.15 16.27 10.71
C LEU A 121 1.07 16.77 11.48
N ARG A 122 2.22 16.88 10.81
CA ARG A 122 3.47 17.35 11.42
C ARG A 122 3.47 18.84 11.70
N GLU A 123 2.80 19.62 10.87
CA GLU A 123 2.76 21.10 10.96
C GLU A 123 1.66 21.59 11.90
N SER A 124 0.51 20.92 11.97
CA SER A 124 -0.69 21.40 12.67
C SER A 124 -0.88 20.84 14.07
N ILE A 125 -0.11 19.83 14.49
CA ILE A 125 -0.30 19.16 15.79
C ILE A 125 0.96 19.24 16.64
N ASP A 126 0.81 19.75 17.88
CA ASP A 126 1.90 19.86 18.85
C ASP A 126 2.52 18.50 19.18
N GLY A 127 3.84 18.51 19.47
CA GLY A 127 4.64 17.29 19.63
C GLY A 127 4.07 16.26 20.61
N THR A 128 3.53 16.68 21.75
CA THR A 128 2.94 15.80 22.77
C THR A 128 1.65 15.12 22.32
N LYS A 129 0.78 15.85 21.58
CA LYS A 129 -0.49 15.32 21.05
C LYS A 129 -0.30 14.55 19.75
N ARG A 130 0.78 14.82 19.03
CA ARG A 130 1.06 14.21 17.71
C ARG A 130 1.10 12.69 17.78
N HIS A 131 1.78 12.11 18.76
CA HIS A 131 1.85 10.66 18.93
C HIS A 131 0.48 10.01 19.14
N ALA A 132 -0.40 10.64 19.91
CA ALA A 132 -1.75 10.14 20.15
C ALA A 132 -2.60 10.17 18.86
N VAL A 133 -2.52 11.26 18.09
CA VAL A 133 -3.26 11.39 16.81
C VAL A 133 -2.73 10.41 15.77
N PHE A 134 -1.41 10.24 15.63
CA PHE A 134 -0.84 9.23 14.74
C PHE A 134 -1.28 7.81 15.13
N ALA A 135 -1.35 7.49 16.44
CA ALA A 135 -1.82 6.20 16.90
C ALA A 135 -3.30 5.95 16.54
N GLN A 136 -4.16 6.97 16.69
CA GLN A 136 -5.58 6.89 16.33
C GLN A 136 -5.78 6.72 14.81
N ILE A 137 -5.02 7.46 13.99
CA ILE A 137 -5.04 7.30 12.52
C ILE A 137 -4.57 5.90 12.15
N SER A 138 -3.45 5.43 12.72
CA SER A 138 -2.93 4.09 12.43
C SER A 138 -3.92 2.98 12.82
N ALA A 139 -4.63 3.13 13.94
CA ALA A 139 -5.68 2.20 14.35
C ALA A 139 -6.85 2.17 13.36
N ALA A 140 -7.29 3.34 12.86
CA ALA A 140 -8.33 3.42 11.84
C ALA A 140 -7.88 2.79 10.51
N LEU A 141 -6.64 3.07 10.09
CA LEU A 141 -6.07 2.55 8.84
C LEU A 141 -5.85 1.03 8.85
N ALA A 142 -5.72 0.42 10.02
CA ALA A 142 -5.59 -1.04 10.14
C ALA A 142 -6.80 -1.81 9.58
N PHE A 143 -7.96 -1.15 9.45
CA PHE A 143 -9.17 -1.74 8.88
C PHE A 143 -9.33 -1.48 7.37
N THR A 144 -8.55 -0.60 6.77
CA THR A 144 -8.69 -0.26 5.33
C THR A 144 -8.48 -1.46 4.40
N PRO A 145 -7.56 -2.42 4.68
CA PRO A 145 -7.43 -3.63 3.88
C PRO A 145 -8.69 -4.52 3.86
N ALA A 146 -9.54 -4.40 4.89
CA ALA A 146 -10.82 -5.10 4.94
C ALA A 146 -11.93 -4.33 4.22
N ILE A 147 -11.98 -3.00 4.42
CA ILE A 147 -13.07 -2.14 3.92
C ILE A 147 -13.10 -2.12 2.38
N GLY A 148 -11.94 -1.97 1.73
CA GLY A 148 -11.86 -1.89 0.28
C GLY A 148 -12.47 -3.12 -0.41
N PRO A 149 -11.90 -4.32 -0.24
CA PRO A 149 -12.41 -5.53 -0.88
C PRO A 149 -13.84 -5.88 -0.49
N LEU A 150 -14.24 -5.60 0.77
CA LEU A 150 -15.60 -5.86 1.24
C LEU A 150 -16.63 -5.05 0.45
N ILE A 151 -16.44 -3.73 0.36
CA ILE A 151 -17.31 -2.85 -0.43
C ILE A 151 -17.26 -3.26 -1.91
N GLY A 152 -16.06 -3.44 -2.45
CA GLY A 152 -15.84 -3.78 -3.85
C GLY A 152 -16.49 -5.09 -4.24
N GLY A 153 -16.33 -6.15 -3.46
CA GLY A 153 -16.92 -7.46 -3.74
C GLY A 153 -18.46 -7.43 -3.75
N TRP A 154 -19.09 -6.71 -2.81
CA TRP A 154 -20.56 -6.58 -2.79
C TRP A 154 -21.09 -5.72 -3.94
N VAL A 155 -20.42 -4.62 -4.27
CA VAL A 155 -20.81 -3.75 -5.39
C VAL A 155 -20.61 -4.48 -6.71
N ASP A 156 -19.50 -5.17 -6.89
CA ASP A 156 -19.20 -5.94 -8.09
C ASP A 156 -20.22 -7.06 -8.32
N GLN A 157 -20.48 -7.86 -7.30
CA GLN A 157 -21.46 -8.94 -7.37
C GLN A 157 -22.87 -8.47 -7.74
N SER A 158 -23.25 -7.26 -7.32
CA SER A 158 -24.60 -6.72 -7.50
C SER A 158 -24.78 -5.89 -8.75
N LEU A 159 -23.75 -5.14 -9.16
CA LEU A 159 -23.83 -4.08 -10.18
C LEU A 159 -22.68 -4.13 -11.21
N GLY A 160 -21.72 -5.07 -11.06
CA GLY A 160 -20.55 -5.22 -11.90
C GLY A 160 -19.42 -4.23 -11.63
N PHE A 161 -18.26 -4.46 -12.28
CA PHE A 161 -17.03 -3.71 -12.02
C PHE A 161 -17.13 -2.21 -12.28
N LYS A 162 -17.90 -1.78 -13.28
CA LYS A 162 -18.11 -0.35 -13.56
C LYS A 162 -18.71 0.38 -12.37
N ALA A 163 -19.62 -0.24 -11.64
CA ALA A 163 -20.23 0.33 -10.45
C ALA A 163 -19.22 0.51 -9.31
N VAL A 164 -18.18 -0.33 -9.21
CA VAL A 164 -17.09 -0.17 -8.24
C VAL A 164 -16.32 1.12 -8.53
N PHE A 165 -15.98 1.39 -9.79
CA PHE A 165 -15.32 2.65 -10.15
C PHE A 165 -16.24 3.86 -10.00
N PHE A 166 -17.54 3.72 -10.31
CA PHE A 166 -18.52 4.78 -10.05
C PHE A 166 -18.63 5.10 -8.56
N THR A 167 -18.58 4.09 -7.69
CA THR A 167 -18.53 4.31 -6.23
C THR A 167 -17.32 5.17 -5.84
N LEU A 168 -16.15 4.95 -6.46
CA LEU A 168 -14.97 5.79 -6.24
C LEU A 168 -15.15 7.22 -6.76
N VAL A 169 -15.88 7.42 -7.86
CA VAL A 169 -16.25 8.77 -8.33
C VAL A 169 -17.08 9.49 -7.27
N VAL A 170 -18.12 8.84 -6.75
CA VAL A 170 -18.98 9.43 -5.70
C VAL A 170 -18.17 9.75 -4.44
N ILE A 171 -17.32 8.81 -4.00
CA ILE A 171 -16.42 9.02 -2.86
C ILE A 171 -15.48 10.20 -3.12
N SER A 172 -14.91 10.33 -4.32
CA SER A 172 -13.99 11.42 -4.67
C SER A 172 -14.65 12.79 -4.57
N VAL A 173 -15.89 12.91 -5.06
CA VAL A 173 -16.70 14.13 -4.96
C VAL A 173 -17.00 14.46 -3.50
N ALA A 174 -17.41 13.47 -2.70
CA ALA A 174 -17.70 13.66 -1.28
C ALA A 174 -16.46 14.13 -0.50
N ILE A 175 -15.30 13.48 -0.74
CA ILE A 175 -14.02 13.86 -0.12
C ILE A 175 -13.60 15.26 -0.58
N PHE A 176 -13.75 15.59 -1.86
CA PHE A 176 -13.43 16.92 -2.38
C PHE A 176 -14.25 17.99 -1.68
N MET A 177 -15.57 17.84 -1.62
CA MET A 177 -16.48 18.80 -0.99
C MET A 177 -16.18 18.94 0.51
N TYR A 178 -15.98 17.82 1.21
CA TYR A 178 -15.64 17.86 2.63
C TYR A 178 -14.29 18.55 2.88
N THR A 179 -13.28 18.24 2.07
CA THR A 179 -11.95 18.88 2.16
C THR A 179 -12.03 20.37 1.83
N PHE A 180 -12.80 20.74 0.81
CA PHE A 180 -12.97 22.14 0.40
C PHE A 180 -13.53 23.01 1.54
N VAL A 181 -14.50 22.49 2.29
CA VAL A 181 -15.14 23.21 3.40
C VAL A 181 -14.28 23.16 4.68
N SER A 182 -13.66 22.00 4.97
CA SER A 182 -13.15 21.73 6.33
C SER A 182 -11.62 21.77 6.46
N LEU A 183 -10.86 21.74 5.34
CA LEU A 183 -9.40 21.76 5.43
C LEU A 183 -8.87 23.20 5.47
N PRO A 184 -8.28 23.67 6.59
CA PRO A 184 -7.59 24.95 6.65
C PRO A 184 -6.24 24.88 5.93
N GLU A 185 -5.67 26.05 5.55
CA GLU A 185 -4.27 26.10 5.13
C GLU A 185 -3.36 26.01 6.36
N THR A 186 -2.46 25.02 6.35
CA THR A 186 -1.57 24.73 7.50
C THR A 186 -0.11 25.04 7.23
N ARG A 187 0.23 25.52 6.03
CA ARG A 187 1.62 25.82 5.64
C ARG A 187 2.26 26.85 6.58
N VAL A 188 3.38 26.46 7.18
CA VAL A 188 4.27 27.36 7.92
C VAL A 188 5.26 27.98 6.93
N SER A 189 5.31 29.31 6.88
CA SER A 189 6.07 30.08 5.88
C SER A 189 7.59 30.06 6.11
N THR A 190 8.22 28.93 6.06
CA THR A 190 9.70 28.84 6.01
C THR A 190 10.12 28.03 4.80
N PRO A 191 10.62 28.69 3.71
CA PRO A 191 11.25 27.96 2.63
C PRO A 191 12.53 27.31 3.17
N SER A 192 12.53 26.00 3.34
CA SER A 192 13.78 25.28 3.56
C SER A 192 14.53 25.22 2.22
N ASN A 193 15.63 25.94 2.12
CA ASN A 193 16.57 25.85 0.98
C ASN A 193 17.33 24.51 0.99
N ILE A 194 16.58 23.40 1.05
CA ILE A 194 17.19 22.07 1.01
C ILE A 194 17.52 21.72 -0.45
N ASN A 195 18.80 21.53 -0.72
CA ASN A 195 19.24 21.07 -2.04
C ASN A 195 18.84 19.60 -2.24
N THR A 196 17.71 19.38 -2.94
CA THR A 196 17.15 18.06 -3.20
C THR A 196 18.13 17.12 -3.88
N LEU A 197 19.01 17.64 -4.77
CA LEU A 197 20.00 16.83 -5.47
C LEU A 197 21.06 16.28 -4.51
N SER A 198 21.46 17.06 -3.52
CA SER A 198 22.42 16.60 -2.49
C SER A 198 21.80 15.51 -1.61
N VAL A 199 20.54 15.65 -1.22
CA VAL A 199 19.81 14.61 -0.47
C VAL A 199 19.63 13.35 -1.32
N ALA A 200 19.26 13.48 -2.59
CA ALA A 200 19.16 12.34 -3.51
C ALA A 200 20.48 11.59 -3.63
N LYS A 201 21.61 12.31 -3.82
CA LYS A 201 22.93 11.68 -3.83
C LYS A 201 23.24 10.92 -2.54
N ARG A 202 22.99 11.51 -1.36
CA ARG A 202 23.19 10.81 -0.08
C ARG A 202 22.38 9.49 -0.02
N LEU A 203 21.12 9.51 -0.45
CA LEU A 203 20.24 8.33 -0.44
C LEU A 203 20.72 7.26 -1.41
N VAL A 204 21.10 7.64 -2.64
CA VAL A 204 21.56 6.69 -3.69
C VAL A 204 22.84 5.95 -3.29
N PHE A 205 23.77 6.60 -2.58
CA PHE A 205 25.01 5.96 -2.15
C PHE A 205 24.91 5.25 -0.78
N ASP A 206 23.77 5.33 -0.10
CA ASP A 206 23.57 4.64 1.18
C ASP A 206 22.97 3.24 0.96
N ILE A 207 23.80 2.21 1.13
CA ILE A 207 23.38 0.80 0.98
C ILE A 207 22.24 0.40 1.94
N ARG A 208 22.12 1.08 3.10
CA ARG A 208 21.03 0.82 4.05
C ARG A 208 19.68 1.26 3.50
N ILE A 209 19.66 2.40 2.78
CA ILE A 209 18.46 2.91 2.12
C ILE A 209 17.96 1.90 1.08
N TRP A 210 18.87 1.32 0.30
CA TRP A 210 18.53 0.26 -0.67
C TRP A 210 17.98 -0.99 0.03
N ALA A 211 18.60 -1.40 1.13
CA ALA A 211 18.17 -2.57 1.90
C ALA A 211 16.77 -2.36 2.49
N PHE A 212 16.51 -1.23 3.15
CA PHE A 212 15.18 -0.93 3.68
C PHE A 212 14.16 -0.65 2.56
N GLY A 213 14.54 0.02 1.49
CA GLY A 213 13.71 0.23 0.30
C GLY A 213 13.25 -1.09 -0.30
N PHE A 214 14.18 -2.06 -0.45
CA PHE A 214 13.84 -3.41 -0.89
C PHE A 214 12.92 -4.12 0.10
N LEU A 215 13.20 -4.11 1.41
CA LEU A 215 12.38 -4.79 2.40
C LEU A 215 10.94 -4.22 2.46
N ILE A 216 10.79 -2.90 2.43
CA ILE A 216 9.48 -2.24 2.40
C ILE A 216 8.78 -2.53 1.06
N GLY A 217 9.53 -2.43 -0.04
CA GLY A 217 9.03 -2.73 -1.38
C GLY A 217 8.59 -4.19 -1.53
N ALA A 218 9.38 -5.15 -1.02
CA ALA A 218 9.07 -6.57 -1.08
C ALA A 218 7.88 -6.95 -0.19
N THR A 219 7.79 -6.42 1.03
CA THR A 219 6.64 -6.67 1.92
C THR A 219 5.33 -6.17 1.31
N ASN A 220 5.31 -4.93 0.80
CA ASN A 220 4.14 -4.39 0.10
C ASN A 220 3.92 -5.09 -1.25
N GLY A 221 4.99 -5.37 -1.99
CA GLY A 221 4.92 -6.07 -3.28
C GLY A 221 4.27 -7.45 -3.16
N ILE A 222 4.63 -8.24 -2.14
CA ILE A 222 3.99 -9.52 -1.84
C ILE A 222 2.51 -9.32 -1.49
N LEU A 223 2.20 -8.36 -0.61
CA LEU A 223 0.82 -8.09 -0.20
C LEU A 223 -0.06 -7.70 -1.39
N PHE A 224 0.42 -6.81 -2.25
CA PHE A 224 -0.37 -6.35 -3.40
C PHE A 224 -0.37 -7.34 -4.56
N SER A 225 0.69 -8.15 -4.72
CA SER A 225 0.65 -9.31 -5.63
C SER A 225 -0.37 -10.35 -5.17
N TYR A 226 -0.54 -10.55 -3.85
CA TYR A 226 -1.63 -11.35 -3.32
C TYR A 226 -2.99 -10.76 -3.71
N TYR A 227 -3.21 -9.45 -3.56
CA TYR A 227 -4.47 -8.81 -3.99
C TYR A 227 -4.73 -8.93 -5.49
N ALA A 228 -3.69 -9.00 -6.33
CA ALA A 228 -3.81 -9.19 -7.76
C ALA A 228 -4.17 -10.64 -8.14
N GLU A 229 -3.62 -11.63 -7.44
CA GLU A 229 -3.79 -13.06 -7.74
C GLU A 229 -4.97 -13.70 -7.01
N ALA A 230 -5.25 -13.28 -5.78
CA ALA A 230 -6.25 -13.91 -4.93
C ALA A 230 -7.64 -14.01 -5.57
N PRO A 231 -8.16 -12.99 -6.31
CA PRO A 231 -9.46 -13.11 -6.98
C PRO A 231 -9.52 -14.27 -7.98
N PHE A 232 -8.47 -14.48 -8.78
CA PHE A 232 -8.39 -15.59 -9.74
C PHE A 232 -8.33 -16.94 -9.03
N ILE A 233 -7.66 -17.02 -7.88
CA ILE A 233 -7.61 -18.25 -7.07
C ILE A 233 -8.96 -18.50 -6.39
N PHE A 234 -9.50 -17.52 -5.68
CA PHE A 234 -10.67 -17.76 -4.82
C PHE A 234 -11.99 -17.67 -5.58
N ILE A 235 -12.13 -16.76 -6.54
CA ILE A 235 -13.36 -16.59 -7.32
C ILE A 235 -13.41 -17.60 -8.47
N GLU A 236 -12.34 -17.72 -9.29
CA GLU A 236 -12.37 -18.62 -10.44
C GLU A 236 -12.10 -20.08 -10.08
N PHE A 237 -11.02 -20.38 -9.34
CA PHE A 237 -10.67 -21.78 -9.03
C PHE A 237 -11.53 -22.39 -7.92
N PHE A 238 -11.81 -21.67 -6.82
CA PHE A 238 -12.69 -22.14 -5.74
C PHE A 238 -14.17 -21.79 -5.95
N HIS A 239 -14.54 -21.14 -7.06
CA HIS A 239 -15.90 -20.72 -7.42
C HIS A 239 -16.61 -19.90 -6.34
N MET A 240 -15.87 -19.02 -5.69
CA MET A 240 -16.37 -18.18 -4.62
C MET A 240 -17.05 -16.93 -5.18
N ALA A 241 -18.20 -16.53 -4.61
CA ALA A 241 -18.83 -15.27 -5.02
C ALA A 241 -17.94 -14.06 -4.65
N PRO A 242 -17.88 -12.99 -5.50
CA PRO A 242 -17.06 -11.81 -5.23
C PRO A 242 -17.34 -11.16 -3.87
N GLY A 243 -18.60 -11.09 -3.44
CA GLY A 243 -19.02 -10.57 -2.14
C GLY A 243 -18.45 -11.39 -0.97
N VAL A 244 -18.39 -12.73 -1.11
CA VAL A 244 -17.78 -13.62 -0.11
C VAL A 244 -16.27 -13.43 -0.09
N PHE A 245 -15.63 -13.34 -1.27
CA PHE A 245 -14.20 -13.05 -1.37
C PHE A 245 -13.84 -11.73 -0.70
N GLY A 246 -14.70 -10.70 -0.78
CA GLY A 246 -14.48 -9.42 -0.10
C GLY A 246 -14.17 -9.55 1.40
N PHE A 247 -14.72 -10.56 2.10
CA PHE A 247 -14.41 -10.83 3.50
C PHE A 247 -12.97 -11.28 3.74
N PHE A 248 -12.25 -11.75 2.72
CA PHE A 248 -10.84 -12.10 2.86
C PHE A 248 -9.96 -10.89 3.18
N GLY A 249 -10.39 -9.67 2.85
CA GLY A 249 -9.78 -8.45 3.36
C GLY A 249 -9.70 -8.39 4.90
N VAL A 250 -10.67 -8.99 5.60
CA VAL A 250 -10.65 -9.08 7.07
C VAL A 250 -9.49 -9.96 7.55
N PHE A 251 -9.20 -11.08 6.87
CA PHE A 251 -8.03 -11.92 7.21
C PHE A 251 -6.73 -11.17 7.00
N VAL A 252 -6.62 -10.37 5.93
CA VAL A 252 -5.45 -9.51 5.69
C VAL A 252 -5.30 -8.47 6.79
N ALA A 253 -6.38 -7.80 7.18
CA ALA A 253 -6.36 -6.83 8.27
C ALA A 253 -5.98 -7.49 9.61
N LEU A 254 -6.56 -8.64 9.94
CA LEU A 254 -6.25 -9.39 11.16
C LEU A 254 -4.78 -9.84 11.20
N SER A 255 -4.24 -10.37 10.10
CA SER A 255 -2.83 -10.77 10.03
C SER A 255 -1.89 -9.58 10.27
N SER A 256 -2.20 -8.43 9.69
CA SER A 256 -1.42 -7.20 9.86
C SER A 256 -1.49 -6.66 11.30
N ILE A 257 -2.69 -6.63 11.90
CA ILE A 257 -2.90 -6.19 13.29
C ILE A 257 -2.17 -7.12 14.26
N LEU A 258 -2.36 -8.42 14.14
CA LEU A 258 -1.69 -9.41 15.00
C LEU A 258 -0.18 -9.37 14.82
N GLY A 259 0.31 -9.20 13.57
CA GLY A 259 1.72 -9.03 13.27
C GLY A 259 2.31 -7.80 13.95
N ALA A 260 1.64 -6.65 13.87
CA ALA A 260 2.06 -5.41 14.52
C ALA A 260 2.03 -5.54 16.06
N MET A 261 1.02 -6.19 16.63
CA MET A 261 0.94 -6.45 18.07
C MET A 261 2.08 -7.37 18.54
N LEU A 262 2.37 -8.43 17.78
CA LEU A 262 3.47 -9.33 18.07
C LEU A 262 4.82 -8.61 17.94
N SER A 263 5.00 -7.79 16.91
CA SER A 263 6.18 -6.93 16.73
C SER A 263 6.40 -6.04 17.96
N LYS A 264 5.34 -5.36 18.44
CA LYS A 264 5.41 -4.52 19.67
C LYS A 264 5.85 -5.33 20.90
N ARG A 265 5.34 -6.54 21.08
CA ARG A 265 5.76 -7.43 22.19
C ARG A 265 7.21 -7.89 22.04
N LEU A 266 7.65 -8.18 20.83
CA LEU A 266 9.02 -8.62 20.57
C LEU A 266 10.05 -7.50 20.81
N LEU A 267 9.66 -6.21 20.59
CA LEU A 267 10.52 -5.05 20.86
C LEU A 267 10.94 -4.92 22.33
N THR A 268 10.23 -5.55 23.27
CA THR A 268 10.65 -5.60 24.67
C THR A 268 11.84 -6.54 24.93
N LYS A 269 12.14 -7.45 23.97
CA LYS A 269 13.16 -8.50 24.14
C LYS A 269 14.25 -8.45 23.07
N PHE A 270 13.97 -7.89 21.91
CA PHE A 270 14.85 -7.92 20.75
C PHE A 270 14.95 -6.55 20.08
N PRO A 271 16.10 -6.19 19.50
CA PRO A 271 16.23 -4.99 18.67
C PRO A 271 15.41 -5.11 17.38
N ALA A 272 15.03 -3.95 16.82
CA ALA A 272 14.14 -3.88 15.66
C ALA A 272 14.66 -4.65 14.45
N GLU A 273 15.97 -4.63 14.20
CA GLU A 273 16.62 -5.37 13.10
C GLU A 273 16.40 -6.89 13.22
N LYS A 274 16.46 -7.42 14.46
CA LYS A 274 16.20 -8.85 14.70
C LYS A 274 14.73 -9.19 14.49
N ILE A 275 13.82 -8.25 14.78
CA ILE A 275 12.38 -8.45 14.56
C ILE A 275 12.05 -8.45 13.06
N ILE A 276 12.72 -7.62 12.26
CA ILE A 276 12.61 -7.67 10.80
C ILE A 276 13.01 -9.05 10.28
N LEU A 277 14.11 -9.61 10.78
CA LEU A 277 14.54 -10.96 10.41
C LEU A 277 13.50 -12.03 10.84
N ILE A 278 12.97 -11.95 12.05
CA ILE A 278 11.92 -12.87 12.53
C ILE A 278 10.69 -12.77 11.62
N GLY A 279 10.22 -11.56 11.30
CA GLY A 279 9.11 -11.36 10.38
C GLY A 279 9.37 -11.96 9.00
N SER A 280 10.56 -11.73 8.44
CA SER A 280 10.98 -12.31 7.15
C SER A 280 11.02 -13.84 7.19
N MET A 281 11.45 -14.44 8.32
CA MET A 281 11.44 -15.91 8.50
C MET A 281 10.02 -16.47 8.59
N VAL A 282 9.10 -15.79 9.28
CA VAL A 282 7.67 -16.18 9.35
C VAL A 282 7.02 -16.09 7.96
N THR A 283 7.31 -15.00 7.21
CA THR A 283 6.87 -14.88 5.81
C THR A 283 7.39 -16.03 4.96
N THR A 284 8.68 -16.39 5.11
CA THR A 284 9.28 -17.51 4.38
C THR A 284 8.63 -18.85 4.76
N LEU A 285 8.35 -19.07 6.05
CA LEU A 285 7.65 -20.28 6.51
C LEU A 285 6.27 -20.41 5.85
N GLY A 286 5.47 -19.34 5.85
CA GLY A 286 4.17 -19.32 5.17
C GLY A 286 4.30 -19.61 3.67
N ALA A 287 5.31 -19.00 3.01
CA ALA A 287 5.57 -19.23 1.59
C ALA A 287 6.02 -20.67 1.29
N VAL A 288 6.87 -21.29 2.12
CA VAL A 288 7.28 -22.72 2.00
C VAL A 288 6.08 -23.63 2.15
N CYS A 289 5.27 -23.44 3.20
CA CYS A 289 4.07 -24.26 3.41
C CYS A 289 3.09 -24.13 2.24
N LEU A 290 2.85 -22.90 1.76
CA LEU A 290 1.96 -22.65 0.63
C LEU A 290 2.49 -23.29 -0.66
N THR A 291 3.79 -23.14 -0.95
CA THR A 291 4.44 -23.75 -2.12
C THR A 291 4.38 -25.26 -2.07
N SER A 292 4.74 -25.86 -0.94
CA SER A 292 4.70 -27.31 -0.77
C SER A 292 3.28 -27.85 -0.95
N PHE A 293 2.28 -27.16 -0.40
CA PHE A 293 0.88 -27.53 -0.53
C PHE A 293 0.39 -27.46 -1.98
N THR A 294 0.73 -26.38 -2.71
CA THR A 294 0.30 -26.23 -4.11
C THR A 294 1.02 -27.19 -5.06
N LEU A 295 2.28 -27.54 -4.79
CA LEU A 295 3.02 -28.56 -5.55
C LEU A 295 2.48 -29.98 -5.35
N TYR A 296 1.93 -30.30 -4.19
CA TYR A 296 1.31 -31.61 -3.92
C TYR A 296 0.00 -31.81 -4.70
N GLY A 297 -0.59 -30.75 -5.22
CA GLY A 297 -1.84 -30.73 -5.96
C GLY A 297 -3.03 -30.33 -5.09
N VAL A 298 -3.72 -29.28 -5.52
CA VAL A 298 -4.87 -28.71 -4.81
C VAL A 298 -6.15 -29.02 -5.56
N ASN A 299 -7.09 -29.68 -4.88
CA ASN A 299 -8.45 -29.83 -5.35
C ASN A 299 -9.37 -28.79 -4.69
N PRO A 300 -10.38 -28.25 -5.38
CA PRO A 300 -11.32 -27.29 -4.81
C PRO A 300 -12.18 -27.98 -3.74
N SER A 301 -11.75 -27.87 -2.48
CA SER A 301 -12.43 -28.41 -1.29
C SER A 301 -12.32 -27.43 -0.13
N VAL A 302 -13.21 -27.55 0.86
CA VAL A 302 -13.19 -26.73 2.08
C VAL A 302 -11.86 -26.90 2.84
N ILE A 303 -11.29 -28.10 2.86
CA ILE A 303 -10.01 -28.38 3.52
C ILE A 303 -8.88 -27.66 2.81
N SER A 304 -8.80 -27.78 1.49
CA SER A 304 -7.79 -27.09 0.68
C SER A 304 -7.88 -25.58 0.81
N LEU A 305 -9.10 -25.03 0.78
CA LEU A 305 -9.34 -23.61 1.01
C LEU A 305 -8.83 -23.17 2.38
N SER A 306 -9.19 -23.91 3.44
CA SER A 306 -8.79 -23.58 4.82
C SER A 306 -7.28 -23.61 5.02
N LEU A 307 -6.60 -24.62 4.45
CA LEU A 307 -5.13 -24.72 4.51
C LEU A 307 -4.46 -23.59 3.74
N MET A 308 -4.94 -23.27 2.54
CA MET A 308 -4.40 -22.17 1.73
C MET A 308 -4.53 -20.84 2.47
N VAL A 309 -5.69 -20.56 3.05
CA VAL A 309 -5.93 -19.36 3.86
C VAL A 309 -5.01 -19.31 5.08
N ALA A 310 -4.81 -20.44 5.78
CA ALA A 310 -3.92 -20.51 6.94
C ALA A 310 -2.45 -20.20 6.57
N PHE A 311 -1.97 -20.74 5.44
CA PHE A 311 -0.61 -20.48 4.98
C PHE A 311 -0.42 -19.04 4.49
N ILE A 312 -1.39 -18.49 3.76
CA ILE A 312 -1.41 -17.06 3.36
C ILE A 312 -1.45 -16.19 4.61
N PHE A 313 -2.28 -16.50 5.60
CA PHE A 313 -2.34 -15.78 6.86
C PHE A 313 -0.98 -15.74 7.57
N THR A 314 -0.28 -16.89 7.64
CA THR A 314 1.05 -17.00 8.23
C THR A 314 2.07 -16.11 7.48
N LEU A 315 2.02 -16.15 6.16
CA LEU A 315 2.87 -15.31 5.30
C LEU A 315 2.65 -13.81 5.57
N LEU A 316 1.40 -13.37 5.56
CA LEU A 316 1.02 -11.97 5.80
C LEU A 316 1.28 -11.54 7.26
N LEU A 317 1.16 -12.44 8.23
CA LEU A 317 1.55 -12.20 9.63
C LEU A 317 3.03 -11.81 9.73
N GLY A 318 3.91 -12.52 9.01
CA GLY A 318 5.33 -12.19 8.94
C GLY A 318 5.60 -10.79 8.37
N ILE A 319 4.86 -10.40 7.35
CA ILE A 319 4.88 -9.03 6.80
C ILE A 319 4.47 -8.01 7.87
N GLY A 320 3.37 -8.27 8.58
CA GLY A 320 2.88 -7.42 9.67
C GLY A 320 3.89 -7.25 10.82
N ILE A 321 4.74 -8.26 11.09
CA ILE A 321 5.83 -8.17 12.07
C ILE A 321 6.97 -7.29 11.55
N ALA A 322 7.36 -7.43 10.28
CA ALA A 322 8.55 -6.79 9.72
C ALA A 322 8.35 -5.32 9.38
N ILE A 323 7.22 -4.96 8.73
CA ILE A 323 7.04 -3.65 8.08
C ILE A 323 7.12 -2.45 9.02
N PRO A 324 6.54 -2.46 10.25
CA PRO A 324 6.65 -1.31 11.16
C PRO A 324 8.09 -0.98 11.54
N ASN A 325 8.91 -2.01 11.71
CA ASN A 325 10.33 -1.86 12.06
C ASN A 325 11.16 -1.39 10.86
N CYS A 326 10.86 -1.87 9.65
CA CYS A 326 11.50 -1.37 8.43
C CYS A 326 11.24 0.13 8.25
N LEU A 327 9.99 0.56 8.38
CA LEU A 327 9.60 1.98 8.26
C LEU A 327 10.25 2.86 9.35
N SER A 328 10.36 2.35 10.58
CA SER A 328 10.94 3.11 11.68
C SER A 328 12.44 3.31 11.54
N LEU A 329 13.17 2.34 10.96
CA LEU A 329 14.63 2.37 10.84
C LEU A 329 15.12 2.99 9.54
N ALA A 330 14.31 3.03 8.49
CA ALA A 330 14.73 3.40 7.14
C ALA A 330 15.42 4.78 7.07
N LEU A 331 14.85 5.81 7.71
CA LEU A 331 15.29 7.19 7.60
C LEU A 331 15.86 7.78 8.90
N VAL A 332 16.27 6.95 9.87
CA VAL A 332 16.81 7.41 11.16
C VAL A 332 18.00 8.35 10.99
N HIS A 333 18.86 8.12 9.99
CA HIS A 333 20.05 8.93 9.73
C HIS A 333 19.79 10.17 8.85
N TYR A 334 18.52 10.45 8.52
CA TYR A 334 18.09 11.55 7.66
C TYR A 334 17.11 12.50 8.37
N SER A 335 17.16 12.56 9.71
CA SER A 335 16.29 13.40 10.52
C SER A 335 16.42 14.90 10.19
N ASP A 336 17.60 15.33 9.74
CA ASP A 336 17.93 16.69 9.30
C ASP A 336 17.14 17.12 8.03
N VAL A 337 16.81 16.17 7.17
CA VAL A 337 16.16 16.38 5.87
C VAL A 337 14.98 15.43 5.64
N LEU A 338 14.30 15.03 6.70
CA LEU A 338 13.32 13.94 6.73
C LEU A 338 12.19 14.07 5.68
N GLY A 339 11.70 15.29 5.42
CA GLY A 339 10.64 15.51 4.42
C GLY A 339 11.10 15.19 3.00
N THR A 340 12.24 15.77 2.59
CA THR A 340 12.82 15.54 1.25
C THR A 340 13.31 14.10 1.09
N ALA A 341 13.98 13.56 2.12
CA ALA A 341 14.44 12.17 2.11
C ALA A 341 13.26 11.20 2.05
N GLY A 342 12.19 11.47 2.79
CA GLY A 342 10.97 10.66 2.76
C GLY A 342 10.26 10.64 1.41
N ALA A 343 10.21 11.77 0.71
CA ALA A 343 9.62 11.84 -0.62
C ALA A 343 10.43 11.04 -1.66
N ILE A 344 11.77 11.16 -1.64
CA ILE A 344 12.64 10.43 -2.56
C ILE A 344 12.65 8.93 -2.23
N PHE A 345 12.74 8.59 -0.96
CA PHE A 345 12.69 7.20 -0.49
C PHE A 345 11.32 6.56 -0.82
N GLY A 346 10.23 7.31 -0.64
CA GLY A 346 8.89 6.91 -1.01
C GLY A 346 8.76 6.59 -2.50
N LEU A 347 9.24 7.50 -3.36
CA LEU A 347 9.33 7.25 -4.80
C LEU A 347 10.06 5.91 -5.07
N GLY A 348 11.21 5.70 -4.44
CA GLY A 348 12.03 4.51 -4.65
C GLY A 348 11.33 3.22 -4.27
N TYR A 349 10.79 3.12 -3.06
CA TYR A 349 10.16 1.87 -2.63
C TYR A 349 8.82 1.59 -3.34
N TYR A 350 8.03 2.62 -3.71
CA TYR A 350 6.82 2.39 -4.51
C TYR A 350 7.13 1.94 -5.93
N VAL A 351 8.25 2.38 -6.53
CA VAL A 351 8.75 1.80 -7.79
C VAL A 351 9.10 0.33 -7.60
N VAL A 352 9.74 -0.06 -6.49
CA VAL A 352 10.01 -1.48 -6.19
C VAL A 352 8.71 -2.27 -6.02
N VAL A 353 7.68 -1.72 -5.35
CA VAL A 353 6.34 -2.34 -5.26
C VAL A 353 5.77 -2.55 -6.65
N SER A 354 5.80 -1.52 -7.51
CA SER A 354 5.31 -1.61 -8.89
C SER A 354 6.04 -2.69 -9.69
N LEU A 355 7.36 -2.79 -9.58
CA LEU A 355 8.17 -3.81 -10.27
C LEU A 355 7.83 -5.23 -9.78
N ILE A 356 7.66 -5.43 -8.47
CA ILE A 356 7.31 -6.73 -7.90
C ILE A 356 5.90 -7.13 -8.34
N THR A 357 4.92 -6.23 -8.27
CA THR A 357 3.55 -6.51 -8.71
C THR A 357 3.48 -6.74 -10.22
N SER A 358 4.26 -6.01 -11.03
CA SER A 358 4.39 -6.26 -12.47
C SER A 358 4.99 -7.64 -12.74
N GLY A 359 6.05 -8.00 -11.99
CA GLY A 359 6.67 -9.33 -12.11
C GLY A 359 5.66 -10.45 -11.87
N MET A 360 4.81 -10.34 -10.86
CA MET A 360 3.74 -11.30 -10.62
C MET A 360 2.74 -11.33 -11.78
N SER A 361 2.30 -10.17 -12.26
CA SER A 361 1.38 -10.07 -13.39
C SER A 361 1.94 -10.75 -14.65
N TYR A 362 3.22 -10.56 -14.99
CA TYR A 362 3.86 -11.21 -16.13
C TYR A 362 4.00 -12.73 -15.96
N LEU A 363 4.21 -13.21 -14.72
CA LEU A 363 4.35 -14.62 -14.41
C LEU A 363 3.01 -15.34 -14.29
N HIS A 364 1.90 -14.60 -14.18
CA HIS A 364 0.57 -15.20 -14.09
C HIS A 364 0.28 -16.10 -15.29
N ASN A 365 -0.07 -17.33 -15.02
CA ASN A 365 -0.33 -18.37 -16.03
C ASN A 365 -1.53 -19.27 -15.64
N GLY A 366 -2.35 -18.84 -14.69
CA GLY A 366 -3.48 -19.61 -14.15
C GLY A 366 -3.08 -20.76 -13.23
N SER A 367 -1.76 -21.02 -13.03
CA SER A 367 -1.29 -22.06 -12.13
C SER A 367 -1.27 -21.60 -10.67
N LEU A 368 -1.80 -22.41 -9.76
CA LEU A 368 -1.78 -22.14 -8.31
C LEU A 368 -0.36 -22.15 -7.72
N VAL A 369 0.64 -22.66 -8.44
CA VAL A 369 2.02 -22.82 -7.96
C VAL A 369 2.84 -21.54 -8.20
N THR A 370 2.48 -20.73 -9.19
CA THR A 370 3.28 -19.58 -9.63
C THR A 370 3.41 -18.52 -8.53
N MET A 371 2.30 -18.11 -7.93
CA MET A 371 2.29 -17.11 -6.85
C MET A 371 3.09 -17.58 -5.61
N PRO A 372 2.89 -18.80 -5.08
CA PRO A 372 3.68 -19.29 -3.94
C PRO A 372 5.18 -19.33 -4.18
N ILE A 373 5.63 -19.79 -5.34
CA ILE A 373 7.07 -19.82 -5.70
C ILE A 373 7.62 -18.39 -5.77
N TYR A 374 6.89 -17.49 -6.40
CA TYR A 374 7.29 -16.09 -6.50
C TYR A 374 7.45 -15.45 -5.11
N PHE A 375 6.50 -15.67 -4.22
CA PHE A 375 6.56 -15.19 -2.83
C PHE A 375 7.69 -15.84 -2.04
N LEU A 376 7.95 -17.13 -2.26
CA LEU A 376 9.05 -17.84 -1.61
C LEU A 376 10.41 -17.23 -1.99
N ILE A 377 10.64 -16.96 -3.28
CA ILE A 377 11.86 -16.31 -3.75
C ILE A 377 12.04 -14.93 -3.08
N LEU A 378 11.00 -14.11 -3.08
CA LEU A 378 11.04 -12.78 -2.45
C LEU A 378 11.29 -12.88 -0.94
N ALA A 379 10.63 -13.81 -0.25
CA ALA A 379 10.78 -14.01 1.19
C ALA A 379 12.20 -14.49 1.57
N ILE A 380 12.81 -15.38 0.78
CA ILE A 380 14.22 -15.77 0.95
C ILE A 380 15.14 -14.56 0.80
N LEU A 381 14.93 -13.74 -0.25
CA LEU A 381 15.72 -12.51 -0.45
C LEU A 381 15.55 -11.55 0.74
N MET A 382 14.33 -11.42 1.29
CA MET A 382 14.10 -10.61 2.48
C MET A 382 14.90 -11.13 3.68
N VAL A 383 14.97 -12.44 3.90
CA VAL A 383 15.79 -13.03 4.98
C VAL A 383 17.27 -12.73 4.78
N LEU A 384 17.78 -12.87 3.55
CA LEU A 384 19.19 -12.61 3.24
C LEU A 384 19.57 -11.12 3.48
N VAL A 385 18.71 -10.20 3.02
CA VAL A 385 18.92 -8.76 3.23
C VAL A 385 18.82 -8.41 4.72
N SER A 386 17.85 -8.96 5.45
CA SER A 386 17.70 -8.72 6.89
C SER A 386 18.91 -9.22 7.69
N LYS A 387 19.46 -10.39 7.36
CA LYS A 387 20.70 -10.91 7.98
C LYS A 387 21.88 -9.96 7.75
N LYS A 388 22.02 -9.42 6.54
CA LYS A 388 23.12 -8.48 6.22
C LYS A 388 23.02 -7.17 7.00
N ILE A 389 21.79 -6.67 7.25
CA ILE A 389 21.57 -5.47 8.09
C ILE A 389 22.05 -5.74 9.53
N ILE A 390 21.72 -6.90 10.12
CA ILE A 390 22.12 -7.26 11.49
C ILE A 390 23.64 -7.36 11.61
N VAL A 391 24.31 -7.98 10.65
CA VAL A 391 25.78 -8.12 10.66
C VAL A 391 26.45 -6.75 10.62
N ASN A 392 26.01 -5.87 9.71
CA ASN A 392 26.58 -4.53 9.59
C ASN A 392 26.32 -3.62 10.81
N HIS A 393 25.32 -3.92 11.64
CA HIS A 393 25.07 -3.18 12.89
C HIS A 393 25.99 -3.62 14.03
N LYS A 394 26.51 -4.86 14.00
CA LYS A 394 27.42 -5.37 15.04
C LYS A 394 28.89 -4.94 14.81
N THR A 395 29.22 -4.50 13.60
CA THR A 395 30.57 -4.08 13.20
C THR A 395 30.82 -2.58 13.32
N LYS A 396 29.84 -1.82 13.77
CA LYS A 396 29.91 -0.40 14.15
C LYS A 396 29.66 -0.23 15.65
#